data_3d7b14d6039ec918574c87a7dc8b435c
#
_entry.id   3d7b14d6039ec918574c87a7dc8b435c
#
_cell.length_a   1.000
_cell.length_b   1.000
_cell.length_c   1.000
_cell.angle_alpha   90.00
_cell.angle_beta   90.00
_cell.angle_gamma   90.00
#
_symmetry.space_group_name_H-M   'P 1'
#
loop_
_entity.id
_entity.type
_entity.pdbx_description
1 polymer ?
#
loop_
_entity_poly.entity_id
_entity_poly.type
_entity_poly.pdbx_seq_one_letter_code
_entity_poly.pdbx_strand_id
1 'polypeptide(L)'
;MPIYPNIYQTLLPGPIVELRGYLAACGLRGRLYAYLNYNGPTGTARDELAEGMLALALERGALTPGQTIVEAVSGPFATALTLAGLTAGHPVTLVMPEDAPAMRQESLLRLGAQILHTPAQAGLAGARALAKATAAEKGWYYMDWLNNDDNPTYHRRVTGPALVRSIAREGSSIVDSIVIGVGSGGTITGVGETVKAWTNDVRIVAVEPYESQALSSGLTGSHGIPDIGFGLVPGNYNSCLLYTS
;
A
#
# COMPACT_ATOMS: atom_id res chain seq x y z
N MET A 1 10.06 -22.57 20.07
CA MET A 1 9.43 -21.45 19.37
C MET A 1 10.29 -20.20 19.60
N PRO A 2 10.61 -19.40 18.57
CA PRO A 2 11.37 -18.17 18.77
C PRO A 2 10.53 -17.13 19.55
N ILE A 3 11.22 -16.29 20.31
CA ILE A 3 10.63 -15.12 20.97
C ILE A 3 11.05 -13.90 20.15
N TYR A 4 10.07 -13.15 19.66
CA TYR A 4 10.31 -11.97 18.85
C TYR A 4 10.19 -10.69 19.69
N PRO A 5 11.07 -9.69 19.51
CA PRO A 5 11.03 -8.42 20.23
C PRO A 5 9.78 -7.59 19.95
N ASN A 6 9.24 -7.69 18.75
CA ASN A 6 8.00 -7.03 18.35
C ASN A 6 7.26 -7.84 17.28
N ILE A 7 6.00 -7.47 17.01
CA ILE A 7 5.12 -8.19 16.11
C ILE A 7 5.57 -8.12 14.64
N TYR A 8 6.24 -7.06 14.22
CA TYR A 8 6.69 -6.90 12.84
C TYR A 8 7.78 -7.90 12.45
N GLN A 9 8.55 -8.41 13.43
CA GLN A 9 9.53 -9.46 13.16
C GLN A 9 8.89 -10.83 12.92
N THR A 10 7.59 -10.97 13.12
CA THR A 10 6.83 -12.18 12.78
C THR A 10 6.28 -12.16 11.37
N LEU A 11 6.38 -11.03 10.65
CA LEU A 11 5.85 -10.90 9.30
C LEU A 11 6.58 -11.84 8.35
N LEU A 12 5.82 -12.65 7.65
CA LEU A 12 6.27 -13.53 6.58
C LEU A 12 5.44 -13.27 5.34
N PRO A 13 6.00 -13.44 4.14
CA PRO A 13 5.22 -13.36 2.92
C PRO A 13 3.99 -14.26 3.00
N GLY A 14 2.84 -13.72 2.63
CA GLY A 14 1.58 -14.45 2.67
C GLY A 14 1.55 -15.66 1.74
N PRO A 15 0.67 -16.63 1.97
CA PRO A 15 0.51 -17.78 1.08
C PRO A 15 -0.18 -17.38 -0.22
N ILE A 16 0.10 -18.17 -1.28
CA ILE A 16 -0.67 -18.14 -2.51
C ILE A 16 -1.66 -19.29 -2.48
N VAL A 17 -2.93 -18.99 -2.71
CA VAL A 17 -4.04 -19.98 -2.68
C VAL A 17 -4.67 -20.09 -4.06
N GLU A 18 -4.85 -21.33 -4.54
CA GLU A 18 -5.61 -21.60 -5.76
C GLU A 18 -7.12 -21.57 -5.48
N LEU A 19 -7.84 -20.70 -6.20
CA LEU A 19 -9.27 -20.45 -5.99
C LEU A 19 -10.15 -21.36 -6.85
N ARG A 20 -9.99 -22.70 -6.73
CA ARG A 20 -10.72 -23.71 -7.52
C ARG A 20 -12.24 -23.60 -7.36
N GLY A 21 -12.71 -23.47 -6.11
CA GLY A 21 -14.14 -23.37 -5.81
C GLY A 21 -14.79 -22.14 -6.44
N TYR A 22 -14.08 -21.01 -6.44
CA TYR A 22 -14.55 -19.79 -7.08
C TYR A 22 -14.66 -19.95 -8.61
N LEU A 23 -13.63 -20.49 -9.25
CA LEU A 23 -13.66 -20.76 -10.70
C LEU A 23 -14.82 -21.67 -11.09
N ALA A 24 -15.03 -22.75 -10.32
CA ALA A 24 -16.14 -23.68 -10.56
C ALA A 24 -17.50 -23.00 -10.42
N ALA A 25 -17.69 -22.19 -9.37
CA ALA A 25 -18.94 -21.46 -9.14
C ALA A 25 -19.24 -20.43 -10.24
N CYS A 26 -18.21 -19.82 -10.82
CA CYS A 26 -18.35 -18.85 -11.92
C CYS A 26 -18.35 -19.50 -13.31
N GLY A 27 -18.21 -20.82 -13.44
CA GLY A 27 -18.14 -21.51 -14.73
C GLY A 27 -16.90 -21.13 -15.56
N LEU A 28 -15.84 -20.64 -14.92
CA LEU A 28 -14.62 -20.18 -15.58
C LEU A 28 -13.62 -21.30 -15.79
N ARG A 29 -12.87 -21.25 -16.89
CA ARG A 29 -11.77 -22.18 -17.20
C ARG A 29 -10.42 -21.54 -16.88
N GLY A 30 -9.45 -22.35 -16.49
CA GLY A 30 -8.09 -21.91 -16.17
C GLY A 30 -7.72 -22.12 -14.71
N ARG A 31 -6.69 -21.40 -14.25
CA ARG A 31 -6.24 -21.42 -12.85
C ARG A 31 -6.23 -19.98 -12.33
N LEU A 32 -6.79 -19.79 -11.16
CA LEU A 32 -6.83 -18.49 -10.48
C LEU A 32 -6.15 -18.62 -9.12
N TYR A 33 -5.22 -17.72 -8.85
CA TYR A 33 -4.48 -17.65 -7.60
C TYR A 33 -4.74 -16.33 -6.90
N ALA A 34 -4.84 -16.37 -5.57
CA ALA A 34 -4.85 -15.19 -4.72
C ALA A 34 -3.61 -15.20 -3.83
N TYR A 35 -2.85 -14.10 -3.87
CA TYR A 35 -1.84 -13.82 -2.86
C TYR A 35 -2.52 -13.22 -1.63
N LEU A 36 -2.44 -13.92 -0.51
CA LEU A 36 -3.10 -13.53 0.73
C LEU A 36 -2.10 -12.81 1.63
N ASN A 37 -2.26 -11.51 1.77
CA ASN A 37 -1.39 -10.67 2.59
C ASN A 37 -2.20 -9.99 3.72
N TYR A 38 -2.48 -10.75 4.79
CA TYR A 38 -3.25 -10.30 5.95
C TYR A 38 -2.65 -10.76 7.29
N ASN A 39 -1.41 -11.24 7.27
CA ASN A 39 -0.78 -11.84 8.47
C ASN A 39 -0.20 -10.79 9.43
N GLY A 40 -0.31 -9.51 9.13
CA GLY A 40 0.18 -8.44 9.97
C GLY A 40 -0.77 -8.06 11.12
N PRO A 41 -0.33 -7.18 12.02
CA PRO A 41 -1.07 -6.78 13.22
C PRO A 41 -2.42 -6.10 12.95
N THR A 42 -2.60 -5.45 11.79
CA THR A 42 -3.89 -4.86 11.39
C THR A 42 -4.72 -5.78 10.51
N GLY A 43 -4.18 -6.94 10.11
CA GLY A 43 -4.83 -7.87 9.20
C GLY A 43 -4.90 -7.37 7.76
N THR A 44 -4.01 -6.46 7.36
CA THR A 44 -3.99 -5.90 6.00
C THR A 44 -2.60 -5.93 5.39
N ALA A 45 -2.52 -5.91 4.06
CA ALA A 45 -1.27 -5.79 3.31
C ALA A 45 -0.50 -4.48 3.62
N ARG A 46 -1.12 -3.55 4.34
CA ARG A 46 -0.50 -2.27 4.69
C ARG A 46 0.53 -2.40 5.81
N ASP A 47 0.45 -3.45 6.62
CA ASP A 47 1.38 -3.70 7.72
C ASP A 47 2.83 -3.85 7.22
N GLU A 48 3.01 -4.75 6.27
CA GLU A 48 4.33 -4.99 5.67
C GLU A 48 4.84 -3.76 4.92
N LEU A 49 3.94 -3.04 4.23
CA LEU A 49 4.32 -1.83 3.50
C LEU A 49 4.76 -0.72 4.44
N ALA A 50 4.00 -0.46 5.52
CA ALA A 50 4.33 0.60 6.47
C ALA A 50 5.69 0.35 7.14
N GLU A 51 5.92 -0.87 7.61
CA GLU A 51 7.22 -1.28 8.19
C GLU A 51 8.34 -1.17 7.16
N GLY A 52 8.12 -1.70 5.95
CA GLY A 52 9.12 -1.68 4.89
C GLY A 52 9.50 -0.27 4.43
N MET A 53 8.54 0.65 4.32
CA MET A 53 8.82 2.06 4.00
C MET A 53 9.61 2.76 5.11
N LEU A 54 9.30 2.46 6.40
CA LEU A 54 10.07 2.99 7.53
C LEU A 54 11.51 2.48 7.50
N ALA A 55 11.70 1.18 7.31
CA ALA A 55 13.02 0.57 7.22
C ALA A 55 13.86 1.19 6.09
N LEU A 56 13.26 1.37 4.90
CA LEU A 56 13.93 2.01 3.76
C LEU A 56 14.27 3.48 4.03
N ALA A 57 13.36 4.23 4.68
CA ALA A 57 13.61 5.63 5.03
C ALA A 57 14.75 5.77 6.05
N LEU A 58 14.85 4.87 7.03
CA LEU A 58 15.95 4.80 7.99
C LEU A 58 17.26 4.37 7.29
N GLU A 59 17.22 3.35 6.43
CA GLU A 59 18.38 2.86 5.67
C GLU A 59 19.06 3.97 4.87
N ARG A 60 18.28 4.83 4.21
CA ARG A 60 18.80 5.96 3.41
C ARG A 60 19.00 7.26 4.21
N GLY A 61 18.77 7.25 5.52
CA GLY A 61 18.95 8.40 6.40
C GLY A 61 17.95 9.54 6.20
N ALA A 62 16.83 9.29 5.52
CA ALA A 62 15.77 10.29 5.35
C ALA A 62 14.87 10.42 6.59
N LEU A 63 14.71 9.36 7.33
CA LEU A 63 14.10 9.32 8.65
C LEU A 63 15.20 9.12 9.69
N THR A 64 15.23 9.98 10.71
CA THR A 64 16.19 9.85 11.82
C THR A 64 15.52 9.25 13.05
N PRO A 65 16.24 8.50 13.90
CA PRO A 65 15.66 7.88 15.09
C PRO A 65 14.90 8.88 15.97
N GLY A 66 13.66 8.53 16.35
CA GLY A 66 12.80 9.36 17.18
C GLY A 66 12.12 10.53 16.46
N GLN A 67 12.44 10.79 15.19
CA GLN A 67 11.80 11.87 14.42
C GLN A 67 10.31 11.57 14.24
N THR A 68 9.47 12.57 14.37
CA THR A 68 8.03 12.46 14.13
C THR A 68 7.74 12.22 12.64
N ILE A 69 6.86 11.26 12.37
CA ILE A 69 6.35 10.98 11.03
C ILE A 69 5.02 11.71 10.86
N VAL A 70 4.84 12.36 9.72
CA VAL A 70 3.53 12.94 9.34
C VAL A 70 3.07 12.36 8.02
N GLU A 71 1.76 12.04 7.92
CA GLU A 71 1.16 11.50 6.69
C GLU A 71 -0.29 11.94 6.52
N ALA A 72 -0.68 12.18 5.28
CA ALA A 72 -2.05 12.51 4.89
C ALA A 72 -2.83 11.24 4.52
N VAL A 73 -3.47 10.61 5.50
CA VAL A 73 -4.15 9.33 5.30
C VAL A 73 -5.22 9.09 6.37
N SER A 74 -6.32 8.46 5.98
CA SER A 74 -7.39 8.04 6.91
C SER A 74 -7.80 6.58 6.75
N GLY A 75 -7.27 5.87 5.74
CA GLY A 75 -7.57 4.46 5.43
C GLY A 75 -6.74 3.46 6.25
N PRO A 76 -6.74 2.18 5.88
CA PRO A 76 -5.97 1.12 6.55
C PRO A 76 -4.48 1.41 6.70
N PHE A 77 -3.88 2.15 5.77
CA PHE A 77 -2.48 2.57 5.88
C PHE A 77 -2.24 3.47 7.10
N ALA A 78 -3.24 4.28 7.51
CA ALA A 78 -3.12 5.10 8.73
C ALA A 78 -2.88 4.23 9.97
N THR A 79 -3.63 3.15 10.11
CA THR A 79 -3.50 2.22 11.26
C THR A 79 -2.16 1.50 11.21
N ALA A 80 -1.79 0.98 10.05
CA ALA A 80 -0.52 0.28 9.85
C ALA A 80 0.69 1.19 10.12
N LEU A 81 0.69 2.42 9.58
CA LEU A 81 1.75 3.40 9.82
C LEU A 81 1.85 3.82 11.30
N THR A 82 0.69 4.00 11.96
CA THR A 82 0.67 4.33 13.40
C THR A 82 1.34 3.23 14.21
N LEU A 83 0.94 1.97 14.01
CA LEU A 83 1.52 0.85 14.74
C LEU A 83 3.01 0.65 14.42
N ALA A 84 3.38 0.68 13.14
CA ALA A 84 4.77 0.52 12.72
C ALA A 84 5.65 1.64 13.27
N GLY A 85 5.23 2.90 13.11
CA GLY A 85 5.98 4.06 13.59
C GLY A 85 6.18 4.03 15.11
N LEU A 86 5.12 3.83 15.88
CA LEU A 86 5.20 3.78 17.34
C LEU A 86 6.03 2.59 17.82
N THR A 87 5.92 1.43 17.18
CA THR A 87 6.73 0.25 17.50
C THR A 87 8.22 0.50 17.24
N ALA A 88 8.53 1.28 16.22
CA ALA A 88 9.89 1.70 15.89
C ALA A 88 10.40 2.93 16.69
N GLY A 89 9.59 3.47 17.60
CA GLY A 89 9.93 4.62 18.44
C GLY A 89 9.77 5.99 17.78
N HIS A 90 8.94 6.07 16.75
CA HIS A 90 8.61 7.30 16.04
C HIS A 90 7.20 7.80 16.41
N PRO A 91 7.02 9.02 16.92
CA PRO A 91 5.70 9.63 17.01
C PRO A 91 5.05 9.74 15.63
N VAL A 92 3.74 9.50 15.55
CA VAL A 92 3.00 9.54 14.28
C VAL A 92 1.89 10.59 14.36
N THR A 93 1.89 11.50 13.40
CA THR A 93 0.85 12.52 13.18
C THR A 93 0.16 12.25 11.85
N LEU A 94 -1.16 12.09 11.90
CA LEU A 94 -1.98 11.85 10.71
C LEU A 94 -2.76 13.11 10.36
N VAL A 95 -2.83 13.43 9.09
CA VAL A 95 -3.61 14.58 8.59
C VAL A 95 -4.77 14.05 7.79
N MET A 96 -5.99 14.46 8.14
CA MET A 96 -7.20 14.00 7.47
C MET A 96 -8.30 15.06 7.50
N PRO A 97 -9.28 15.00 6.58
CA PRO A 97 -10.44 15.85 6.65
C PRO A 97 -11.23 15.62 7.95
N GLU A 98 -11.87 16.67 8.47
CA GLU A 98 -12.64 16.64 9.72
C GLU A 98 -13.85 15.72 9.69
N ASP A 99 -14.38 15.42 8.49
CA ASP A 99 -15.48 14.49 8.25
C ASP A 99 -15.03 13.03 8.11
N ALA A 100 -13.75 12.72 8.32
CA ALA A 100 -13.29 11.34 8.38
C ALA A 100 -14.07 10.57 9.46
N PRO A 101 -14.42 9.28 9.25
CA PRO A 101 -15.28 8.53 10.17
C PRO A 101 -14.80 8.59 11.63
N ALA A 102 -15.66 9.06 12.54
CA ALA A 102 -15.30 9.29 13.95
C ALA A 102 -14.72 8.03 14.64
N MET A 103 -15.30 6.87 14.39
CA MET A 103 -14.81 5.60 14.95
C MET A 103 -13.36 5.33 14.52
N ARG A 104 -12.99 5.69 13.30
CA ARG A 104 -11.62 5.52 12.80
C ARG A 104 -10.66 6.48 13.48
N GLN A 105 -11.06 7.75 13.62
CA GLN A 105 -10.27 8.75 14.34
C GLN A 105 -10.01 8.31 15.78
N GLU A 106 -11.06 7.88 16.49
CA GLU A 106 -10.94 7.39 17.85
C GLU A 106 -9.99 6.19 17.96
N SER A 107 -10.08 5.24 17.03
CA SER A 107 -9.19 4.09 17.01
C SER A 107 -7.71 4.49 16.83
N LEU A 108 -7.43 5.46 15.96
CA LEU A 108 -6.07 5.95 15.71
C LEU A 108 -5.52 6.72 16.95
N LEU A 109 -6.37 7.55 17.59
CA LEU A 109 -6.01 8.23 18.83
C LEU A 109 -5.72 7.25 19.96
N ARG A 110 -6.52 6.20 20.11
CA ARG A 110 -6.30 5.12 21.10
C ARG A 110 -5.01 4.35 20.85
N LEU A 111 -4.58 4.22 19.59
CA LEU A 111 -3.29 3.64 19.24
C LEU A 111 -2.11 4.58 19.55
N GLY A 112 -2.35 5.85 19.82
CA GLY A 112 -1.33 6.84 20.16
C GLY A 112 -0.93 7.78 19.03
N ALA A 113 -1.63 7.77 17.88
CA ALA A 113 -1.42 8.76 16.84
C ALA A 113 -1.91 10.15 17.29
N GLN A 114 -1.30 11.19 16.75
CA GLN A 114 -1.86 12.54 16.76
C GLN A 114 -2.65 12.77 15.47
N ILE A 115 -3.71 13.56 15.51
CA ILE A 115 -4.51 13.89 14.33
C ILE A 115 -4.56 15.40 14.15
N LEU A 116 -4.28 15.85 12.93
CA LEU A 116 -4.52 17.20 12.44
C LEU A 116 -5.65 17.16 11.42
N HIS A 117 -6.60 18.08 11.56
CA HIS A 117 -7.74 18.17 10.68
C HIS A 117 -7.59 19.23 9.61
N THR A 118 -8.14 18.95 8.43
CA THR A 118 -8.39 19.93 7.39
C THR A 118 -9.89 20.09 7.19
N PRO A 119 -10.37 21.22 6.63
CA PRO A 119 -11.77 21.34 6.23
C PRO A 119 -12.18 20.18 5.30
N ALA A 120 -13.39 19.65 5.49
CA ALA A 120 -13.90 18.51 4.72
C ALA A 120 -13.79 18.73 3.18
N GLN A 121 -14.09 19.97 2.72
CA GLN A 121 -14.05 20.34 1.31
C GLN A 121 -12.64 20.30 0.70
N ALA A 122 -11.60 20.38 1.53
CA ALA A 122 -10.22 20.29 1.07
C ALA A 122 -9.79 18.87 0.66
N GLY A 123 -10.52 17.85 1.14
CA GLY A 123 -10.32 16.45 0.81
C GLY A 123 -8.88 15.98 1.00
N LEU A 124 -8.49 14.95 0.27
CA LEU A 124 -7.14 14.39 0.32
C LEU A 124 -6.07 15.40 -0.10
N ALA A 125 -6.35 16.24 -1.08
CA ALA A 125 -5.40 17.24 -1.57
C ALA A 125 -5.03 18.25 -0.48
N GLY A 126 -6.02 18.76 0.26
CA GLY A 126 -5.79 19.66 1.39
C GLY A 126 -5.04 19.00 2.53
N ALA A 127 -5.39 17.74 2.86
CA ALA A 127 -4.67 16.98 3.88
C ALA A 127 -3.19 16.80 3.51
N ARG A 128 -2.89 16.48 2.27
CA ARG A 128 -1.50 16.34 1.77
C ARG A 128 -0.74 17.67 1.81
N ALA A 129 -1.39 18.76 1.42
CA ALA A 129 -0.78 20.09 1.49
C ALA A 129 -0.42 20.47 2.93
N LEU A 130 -1.33 20.23 3.89
CA LEU A 130 -1.08 20.49 5.32
C LEU A 130 0.02 19.57 5.88
N ALA A 131 0.02 18.28 5.55
CA ALA A 131 1.05 17.34 6.01
C ALA A 131 2.45 17.79 5.53
N LYS A 132 2.57 18.15 4.26
CA LYS A 132 3.82 18.66 3.67
C LYS A 132 4.29 19.96 4.33
N ALA A 133 3.39 20.91 4.54
CA ALA A 133 3.71 22.19 5.19
C ALA A 133 4.15 21.97 6.65
N THR A 134 3.42 21.14 7.40
CA THR A 134 3.75 20.81 8.79
C THR A 134 5.11 20.11 8.90
N ALA A 135 5.41 19.19 7.98
CA ALA A 135 6.72 18.53 7.94
C ALA A 135 7.85 19.54 7.75
N ALA A 136 7.69 20.45 6.80
CA ALA A 136 8.71 21.48 6.51
C ALA A 136 8.89 22.46 7.69
N GLU A 137 7.81 22.88 8.34
CA GLU A 137 7.84 23.80 9.47
C GLU A 137 8.49 23.18 10.72
N LYS A 138 8.13 21.91 11.01
CA LYS A 138 8.54 21.25 12.27
C LYS A 138 9.74 20.33 12.14
N GLY A 139 10.32 20.19 10.94
CA GLY A 139 11.41 19.26 10.69
C GLY A 139 10.98 17.79 10.84
N TRP A 140 9.72 17.49 10.58
CA TRP A 140 9.18 16.13 10.63
C TRP A 140 9.40 15.40 9.31
N TYR A 141 9.36 14.06 9.35
CA TYR A 141 9.44 13.25 8.15
C TYR A 141 8.06 13.12 7.51
N TYR A 142 7.88 13.66 6.30
CA TYR A 142 6.68 13.43 5.50
C TYR A 142 6.84 12.14 4.71
N MET A 143 6.02 11.12 5.03
CA MET A 143 6.08 9.81 4.39
C MET A 143 5.70 9.88 2.91
N ASP A 144 4.69 10.66 2.55
CA ASP A 144 4.14 10.83 1.19
C ASP A 144 3.93 9.50 0.44
N TRP A 145 3.26 8.57 1.08
CA TRP A 145 3.14 7.18 0.62
C TRP A 145 2.58 7.01 -0.81
N LEU A 146 1.94 8.03 -1.37
CA LEU A 146 1.44 8.06 -2.75
C LEU A 146 2.51 8.42 -3.78
N ASN A 147 3.61 9.08 -3.38
CA ASN A 147 4.66 9.52 -4.31
C ASN A 147 6.07 9.15 -3.86
N ASN A 148 6.21 8.46 -2.75
CA ASN A 148 7.51 8.04 -2.22
C ASN A 148 7.95 6.72 -2.85
N ASP A 149 9.10 6.71 -3.52
CA ASP A 149 9.65 5.51 -4.18
C ASP A 149 10.00 4.38 -3.20
N ASP A 150 10.06 4.62 -1.89
CA ASP A 150 10.17 3.57 -0.89
C ASP A 150 8.99 2.58 -0.98
N ASN A 151 7.81 3.05 -1.39
CA ASN A 151 6.62 2.21 -1.58
C ASN A 151 6.83 1.17 -2.70
N PRO A 152 7.03 1.52 -3.97
CA PRO A 152 7.33 0.53 -5.00
C PRO A 152 8.64 -0.21 -4.74
N THR A 153 9.64 0.41 -4.11
CA THR A 153 10.91 -0.24 -3.76
C THR A 153 10.71 -1.38 -2.78
N TYR A 154 9.86 -1.22 -1.76
CA TYR A 154 9.50 -2.33 -0.88
C TYR A 154 8.95 -3.52 -1.69
N HIS A 155 7.99 -3.28 -2.56
CA HIS A 155 7.39 -4.33 -3.37
C HIS A 155 8.39 -4.94 -4.37
N ARG A 156 9.32 -4.16 -4.88
CA ARG A 156 10.41 -4.57 -5.76
C ARG A 156 11.42 -5.48 -5.06
N ARG A 157 11.72 -5.19 -3.78
CA ARG A 157 12.69 -5.94 -2.97
C ARG A 157 12.08 -7.16 -2.28
N VAL A 158 10.80 -7.14 -1.92
CA VAL A 158 10.16 -8.14 -1.06
C VAL A 158 9.02 -8.87 -1.78
N THR A 159 7.92 -8.19 -2.10
CA THR A 159 6.70 -8.82 -2.60
C THR A 159 6.89 -9.46 -3.97
N GLY A 160 7.49 -8.74 -4.91
CA GLY A 160 7.74 -9.23 -6.27
C GLY A 160 8.60 -10.48 -6.29
N PRO A 161 9.79 -10.49 -5.66
CA PRO A 161 10.63 -11.69 -5.57
C PRO A 161 9.95 -12.87 -4.85
N ALA A 162 9.13 -12.61 -3.83
CA ALA A 162 8.37 -13.68 -3.16
C ALA A 162 7.35 -14.33 -4.10
N LEU A 163 6.61 -13.53 -4.88
CA LEU A 163 5.69 -14.02 -5.90
C LEU A 163 6.40 -14.81 -6.99
N VAL A 164 7.48 -14.28 -7.57
CA VAL A 164 8.26 -14.95 -8.61
C VAL A 164 8.79 -16.31 -8.12
N ARG A 165 9.34 -16.36 -6.90
CA ARG A 165 9.81 -17.63 -6.31
C ARG A 165 8.69 -18.64 -6.10
N SER A 166 7.50 -18.21 -5.69
CA SER A 166 6.36 -19.07 -5.47
C SER A 166 5.84 -19.64 -6.79
N ILE A 167 5.74 -18.82 -7.84
CA ILE A 167 5.34 -19.24 -9.18
C ILE A 167 6.36 -20.23 -9.75
N ALA A 168 7.65 -19.96 -9.62
CA ALA A 168 8.72 -20.82 -10.14
C ALA A 168 8.78 -22.19 -9.45
N ARG A 169 8.46 -22.29 -8.15
CA ARG A 169 8.45 -23.56 -7.39
C ARG A 169 7.38 -24.54 -7.83
N GLU A 170 6.25 -24.07 -8.31
CA GLU A 170 5.15 -24.93 -8.77
C GLU A 170 5.47 -25.67 -10.08
N GLY A 171 6.67 -25.49 -10.63
CA GLY A 171 7.16 -26.24 -11.81
C GLY A 171 6.31 -26.08 -13.05
N SER A 172 5.39 -25.16 -13.02
CA SER A 172 4.38 -24.99 -14.06
C SER A 172 4.39 -23.61 -14.63
N SER A 173 4.22 -23.61 -15.88
CA SER A 173 3.51 -22.60 -16.66
C SER A 173 3.50 -21.22 -16.05
N ILE A 174 4.12 -20.36 -16.74
CA ILE A 174 4.04 -18.91 -16.66
C ILE A 174 2.61 -18.52 -16.30
N VAL A 175 2.47 -17.69 -15.29
CA VAL A 175 1.23 -16.97 -15.00
C VAL A 175 0.97 -16.03 -16.18
N ASP A 176 -0.18 -16.14 -16.83
CA ASP A 176 -0.50 -15.30 -17.99
C ASP A 176 -0.74 -13.84 -17.62
N SER A 177 -1.30 -13.61 -16.44
CA SER A 177 -1.66 -12.26 -15.99
C SER A 177 -1.57 -12.11 -14.47
N ILE A 178 -1.15 -10.92 -14.02
CA ILE A 178 -1.22 -10.48 -12.64
C ILE A 178 -2.18 -9.29 -12.58
N VAL A 179 -3.23 -9.40 -11.77
CA VAL A 179 -4.29 -8.40 -11.65
C VAL A 179 -4.18 -7.72 -10.29
N ILE A 180 -4.08 -6.40 -10.26
CA ILE A 180 -3.85 -5.62 -9.02
C ILE A 180 -4.77 -4.40 -9.00
N GLY A 181 -5.54 -4.24 -7.91
CA GLY A 181 -6.26 -3.01 -7.62
C GLY A 181 -5.29 -1.86 -7.29
N VAL A 182 -5.48 -0.70 -7.91
CA VAL A 182 -4.55 0.43 -7.78
C VAL A 182 -5.05 1.46 -6.78
N GLY A 183 -4.39 1.52 -5.63
CA GLY A 183 -4.50 2.62 -4.68
C GLY A 183 -3.30 3.57 -4.81
N SER A 184 -2.22 3.32 -4.07
CA SER A 184 -0.99 4.12 -4.14
C SER A 184 -0.12 3.86 -5.37
N GLY A 185 -0.41 2.83 -6.14
CA GLY A 185 0.40 2.43 -7.30
C GLY A 185 1.67 1.63 -6.98
N GLY A 186 2.10 1.58 -5.72
CA GLY A 186 3.36 0.94 -5.34
C GLY A 186 3.40 -0.55 -5.61
N THR A 187 2.35 -1.28 -5.26
CA THR A 187 2.29 -2.75 -5.46
C THR A 187 2.38 -3.11 -6.94
N ILE A 188 1.55 -2.48 -7.78
CA ILE A 188 1.56 -2.79 -9.23
C ILE A 188 2.89 -2.42 -9.87
N THR A 189 3.49 -1.32 -9.45
CA THR A 189 4.80 -0.88 -9.94
C THR A 189 5.90 -1.83 -9.50
N GLY A 190 6.08 -2.05 -8.21
CA GLY A 190 7.19 -2.86 -7.70
C GLY A 190 7.09 -4.34 -8.10
N VAL A 191 5.89 -4.93 -8.04
CA VAL A 191 5.66 -6.30 -8.50
C VAL A 191 5.80 -6.39 -10.02
N GLY A 192 5.19 -5.45 -10.76
CA GLY A 192 5.22 -5.44 -12.22
C GLY A 192 6.64 -5.33 -12.76
N GLU A 193 7.47 -4.44 -12.22
CA GLU A 193 8.88 -4.30 -12.59
C GLU A 193 9.69 -5.56 -12.31
N THR A 194 9.48 -6.19 -11.15
CA THR A 194 10.14 -7.44 -10.79
C THR A 194 9.76 -8.57 -11.75
N VAL A 195 8.47 -8.71 -12.05
CA VAL A 195 7.98 -9.76 -12.96
C VAL A 195 8.47 -9.52 -14.38
N LYS A 196 8.43 -8.27 -14.86
CA LYS A 196 8.92 -7.92 -16.19
C LYS A 196 10.43 -8.09 -16.34
N ALA A 197 11.20 -7.93 -15.27
CA ALA A 197 12.62 -8.27 -15.25
C ALA A 197 12.87 -9.79 -15.34
N TRP A 198 11.92 -10.60 -14.90
CA TRP A 198 12.00 -12.06 -14.99
C TRP A 198 11.46 -12.60 -16.34
N THR A 199 10.32 -12.08 -16.82
CA THR A 199 9.70 -12.49 -18.10
C THR A 199 8.82 -11.38 -18.67
N ASN A 200 8.78 -11.28 -20.00
CA ASN A 200 7.90 -10.35 -20.70
C ASN A 200 6.51 -10.96 -21.02
N ASP A 201 6.32 -12.26 -20.83
CA ASP A 201 5.11 -12.97 -21.26
C ASP A 201 3.91 -12.74 -20.33
N VAL A 202 4.16 -12.25 -19.10
CA VAL A 202 3.11 -11.96 -18.11
C VAL A 202 2.50 -10.58 -18.36
N ARG A 203 1.17 -10.53 -18.46
CA ARG A 203 0.43 -9.27 -18.52
C ARG A 203 0.23 -8.70 -17.12
N ILE A 204 0.48 -7.41 -16.94
CA ILE A 204 0.17 -6.67 -15.72
C ILE A 204 -1.11 -5.89 -15.97
N VAL A 205 -2.14 -6.15 -15.15
CA VAL A 205 -3.47 -5.56 -15.29
C VAL A 205 -3.77 -4.69 -14.07
N ALA A 206 -4.00 -3.41 -14.30
CA ALA A 206 -4.46 -2.47 -13.29
C ALA A 206 -5.98 -2.49 -13.19
N VAL A 207 -6.51 -2.46 -11.96
CA VAL A 207 -7.94 -2.34 -11.69
C VAL A 207 -8.19 -1.06 -10.93
N GLU A 208 -9.14 -0.28 -11.40
CA GLU A 208 -9.66 0.93 -10.75
C GLU A 208 -11.20 0.92 -10.71
N PRO A 209 -11.84 1.68 -9.81
CA PRO A 209 -13.31 1.74 -9.78
C PRO A 209 -13.87 2.36 -11.07
N TYR A 210 -14.98 1.82 -11.55
CA TYR A 210 -15.66 2.33 -12.75
C TYR A 210 -16.06 3.80 -12.61
N GLU A 211 -16.47 4.22 -11.41
CA GLU A 211 -16.88 5.59 -11.12
C GLU A 211 -15.69 6.56 -10.96
N SER A 212 -14.47 6.04 -10.82
CA SER A 212 -13.25 6.83 -10.59
C SER A 212 -12.09 6.29 -11.43
N GLN A 213 -12.14 6.54 -12.73
CA GLN A 213 -11.19 6.07 -13.75
C GLN A 213 -10.04 7.07 -13.95
N ALA A 214 -9.39 7.47 -12.86
CA ALA A 214 -8.31 8.45 -12.91
C ALA A 214 -7.12 7.98 -13.74
N LEU A 215 -6.84 6.67 -13.75
CA LEU A 215 -5.68 6.09 -14.44
C LEU A 215 -5.90 5.92 -15.95
N SER A 216 -7.10 5.49 -16.36
CA SER A 216 -7.41 5.16 -17.76
C SER A 216 -8.01 6.30 -18.55
N SER A 217 -8.84 7.14 -17.93
CA SER A 217 -9.58 8.20 -18.61
C SER A 217 -9.43 9.60 -18.01
N GLY A 218 -8.76 9.73 -16.87
CA GLY A 218 -8.65 11.01 -16.15
C GLY A 218 -9.94 11.43 -15.44
N LEU A 219 -10.99 10.60 -15.45
CA LEU A 219 -12.25 10.88 -14.78
C LEU A 219 -12.18 10.50 -13.30
N THR A 220 -12.76 11.34 -12.45
CA THR A 220 -12.81 11.12 -11.01
C THR A 220 -14.24 11.17 -10.51
N GLY A 221 -14.58 10.30 -9.58
CA GLY A 221 -15.91 10.22 -9.00
C GLY A 221 -15.92 9.51 -7.65
N SER A 222 -17.04 9.63 -6.95
CA SER A 222 -17.25 8.93 -5.67
C SER A 222 -17.61 7.48 -5.92
N HIS A 223 -17.03 6.56 -5.16
CA HIS A 223 -17.27 5.12 -5.24
C HIS A 223 -17.19 4.47 -3.85
N GLY A 224 -17.69 3.26 -3.73
CA GLY A 224 -17.75 2.50 -2.47
C GLY A 224 -16.62 1.49 -2.27
N ILE A 225 -15.60 1.42 -3.13
CA ILE A 225 -14.52 0.44 -3.04
C ILE A 225 -13.37 1.04 -2.21
N PRO A 226 -13.08 0.51 -1.01
CA PRO A 226 -12.03 1.09 -0.16
C PRO A 226 -10.63 0.83 -0.73
N ASP A 227 -9.68 1.71 -0.41
CA ASP A 227 -8.24 1.59 -0.63
C ASP A 227 -7.74 1.60 -2.08
N ILE A 228 -8.60 1.80 -3.07
CA ILE A 228 -8.23 2.01 -4.46
C ILE A 228 -8.97 3.23 -5.03
N GLY A 229 -8.54 3.74 -6.17
CA GLY A 229 -9.26 4.80 -6.88
C GLY A 229 -9.34 6.13 -6.14
N PHE A 230 -8.23 6.67 -5.65
CA PHE A 230 -8.19 7.93 -4.87
C PHE A 230 -8.51 9.20 -5.68
N GLY A 231 -9.01 9.08 -6.92
CA GLY A 231 -9.34 10.23 -7.77
C GLY A 231 -8.10 11.00 -8.27
N LEU A 232 -6.94 10.37 -8.28
CA LEU A 232 -5.69 10.92 -8.78
C LEU A 232 -4.79 9.79 -9.35
N VAL A 233 -3.83 10.18 -10.18
CA VAL A 233 -2.74 9.29 -10.60
C VAL A 233 -1.61 9.43 -9.58
N PRO A 234 -1.33 8.39 -8.76
CA PRO A 234 -0.26 8.50 -7.77
C PRO A 234 1.12 8.49 -8.43
N GLY A 235 2.07 9.22 -7.84
CA GLY A 235 3.44 9.31 -8.38
C GLY A 235 4.19 7.98 -8.39
N ASN A 236 3.79 7.03 -7.56
CA ASN A 236 4.36 5.67 -7.55
C ASN A 236 3.88 4.78 -8.70
N TYR A 237 2.90 5.23 -9.49
CA TYR A 237 2.30 4.43 -10.54
C TYR A 237 3.10 4.51 -11.84
N ASN A 238 3.62 3.38 -12.28
CA ASN A 238 4.33 3.24 -13.56
C ASN A 238 3.41 2.65 -14.64
N SER A 239 2.82 3.50 -15.45
CA SER A 239 1.92 3.09 -16.54
C SER A 239 2.62 2.32 -17.68
N CYS A 240 3.95 2.42 -17.80
CA CYS A 240 4.71 1.71 -18.83
C CYS A 240 4.71 0.18 -18.64
N LEU A 241 4.32 -0.31 -17.46
CA LEU A 241 4.24 -1.75 -17.17
C LEU A 241 2.99 -2.41 -17.73
N LEU A 242 1.97 -1.63 -18.04
CA LEU A 242 0.66 -2.14 -18.43
C LEU A 242 0.64 -2.51 -19.92
N TYR A 243 0.05 -3.67 -20.18
CA TYR A 243 -0.24 -4.06 -21.55
C TYR A 243 -1.49 -3.37 -22.10
N THR A 244 -2.48 -3.14 -21.23
CA THR A 244 -3.69 -2.32 -21.44
C THR A 244 -4.26 -1.93 -20.10
N SER A 245 -4.67 -0.73 -19.98
CA SER A 245 -5.54 -0.29 -18.90
C SER A 245 -6.99 -0.68 -19.20
#